data_3fd2883504b0c315224afe9bb9af5e2f
#
_entry.id   3fd2883504b0c315224afe9bb9af5e2f
#
_cell.length_a   1.000
_cell.length_b   1.000
_cell.length_c   1.000
_cell.angle_alpha   90.00
_cell.angle_beta   90.00
_cell.angle_gamma   90.00
#
_symmetry.space_group_name_H-M   'P 1'
#
loop_
_entity.id
_entity.type
_entity.pdbx_description
1 polymer ?
#
loop_
_entity_poly.entity_id
_entity_poly.type
_entity_poly.pdbx_seq_one_letter_code
_entity_poly.pdbx_strand_id
1 'polypeptide(L)'
;MRNKGFTLIELVLVIVIAAILLAVAVPWFSNYLDYKALQTAMRQVEADLRNAQQKSKAASVPYKVELAPGNTFYKIWAAPPGQAEQLIETKELPQGVKVSGNTATDYKIVYYQPTYTSETNGGVITFVSPKGRTGQLTVTSTTGKISLSP
;
A
#
# COMPACT_ATOMS: atom_id res chain seq x y z
N MET A 1 47.27 -28.25 25.53
CA MET A 1 45.90 -27.66 25.65
C MET A 1 44.89 -28.75 25.33
N ARG A 2 43.99 -29.13 26.26
CA ARG A 2 42.97 -30.18 26.01
C ARG A 2 41.81 -29.54 25.27
N ASN A 3 41.65 -29.83 23.99
CA ASN A 3 40.46 -29.49 23.25
C ASN A 3 39.28 -30.29 23.83
N LYS A 4 38.39 -29.64 24.57
CA LYS A 4 37.16 -30.26 25.02
C LYS A 4 36.19 -30.22 23.84
N GLY A 5 35.93 -31.38 23.24
CA GLY A 5 34.89 -31.53 22.22
C GLY A 5 33.50 -31.38 22.84
N PHE A 6 32.54 -30.91 22.05
CA PHE A 6 31.13 -30.85 22.41
C PHE A 6 30.57 -32.27 22.63
N THR A 7 29.77 -32.44 23.66
CA THR A 7 29.06 -33.72 23.87
C THR A 7 27.81 -33.78 23.01
N LEU A 8 27.39 -35.00 22.64
CA LEU A 8 26.17 -35.20 21.84
C LEU A 8 24.92 -34.62 22.57
N ILE A 9 24.88 -34.76 23.90
CA ILE A 9 23.78 -34.22 24.73
C ILE A 9 23.71 -32.71 24.68
N GLU A 10 24.85 -32.01 24.67
CA GLU A 10 24.89 -30.54 24.55
C GLU A 10 24.33 -30.10 23.21
N LEU A 11 24.66 -30.80 22.12
CA LEU A 11 24.14 -30.48 20.79
C LEU A 11 22.61 -30.66 20.74
N VAL A 12 22.10 -31.77 21.29
CA VAL A 12 20.65 -32.05 21.34
C VAL A 12 19.93 -30.98 22.15
N LEU A 13 20.47 -30.60 23.30
CA LEU A 13 19.88 -29.57 24.15
C LEU A 13 19.76 -28.22 23.42
N VAL A 14 20.80 -27.81 22.70
CA VAL A 14 20.82 -26.54 21.92
C VAL A 14 19.75 -26.57 20.83
N ILE A 15 19.62 -27.69 20.10
CA ILE A 15 18.60 -27.83 19.06
C ILE A 15 17.18 -27.76 19.65
N VAL A 16 16.93 -28.40 20.79
CA VAL A 16 15.61 -28.36 21.46
C VAL A 16 15.27 -26.93 21.88
N ILE A 17 16.20 -26.21 22.51
CA ILE A 17 15.98 -24.81 22.91
C ILE A 17 15.74 -23.95 21.69
N ALA A 18 16.55 -24.09 20.64
CA ALA A 18 16.38 -23.34 19.40
C ALA A 18 14.99 -23.62 18.75
N ALA A 19 14.53 -24.84 18.74
CA ALA A 19 13.21 -25.20 18.21
C ALA A 19 12.07 -24.53 18.98
N ILE A 20 12.15 -24.49 20.31
CA ILE A 20 11.15 -23.81 21.18
C ILE A 20 11.13 -22.31 20.88
N LEU A 21 12.30 -21.66 20.78
CA LEU A 21 12.39 -20.23 20.47
C LEU A 21 11.83 -19.91 19.09
N LEU A 22 12.11 -20.72 18.07
CA LEU A 22 11.59 -20.55 16.74
C LEU A 22 10.07 -20.73 16.67
N ALA A 23 9.51 -21.66 17.41
CA ALA A 23 8.07 -21.88 17.48
C ALA A 23 7.29 -20.63 17.91
N VAL A 24 7.87 -19.81 18.77
CA VAL A 24 7.29 -18.53 19.23
C VAL A 24 7.62 -17.38 18.27
N ALA A 25 8.84 -17.33 17.76
CA ALA A 25 9.32 -16.22 16.94
C ALA A 25 8.65 -16.15 15.55
N VAL A 26 8.44 -17.29 14.90
CA VAL A 26 7.90 -17.36 13.53
C VAL A 26 6.51 -16.73 13.40
N PRO A 27 5.49 -17.04 14.21
CA PRO A 27 4.17 -16.43 14.09
C PRO A 27 4.19 -14.93 14.37
N TRP A 28 5.00 -14.47 15.33
CA TRP A 28 5.14 -13.05 15.62
C TRP A 28 5.74 -12.27 14.43
N PHE A 29 6.81 -12.81 13.83
CA PHE A 29 7.45 -12.22 12.66
C PHE A 29 6.53 -12.16 11.44
N SER A 30 5.74 -13.21 11.21
CA SER A 30 4.75 -13.25 10.14
C SER A 30 3.65 -12.18 10.30
N ASN A 31 3.21 -11.91 11.53
CA ASN A 31 2.24 -10.84 11.82
C ASN A 31 2.85 -9.44 11.63
N TYR A 32 4.12 -9.29 11.96
CA TYR A 32 4.85 -8.04 11.71
C TYR A 32 5.02 -7.76 10.22
N LEU A 33 5.36 -8.76 9.41
CA LEU A 33 5.47 -8.62 7.95
C LEU A 33 4.14 -8.22 7.32
N ASP A 34 3.03 -8.81 7.74
CA ASP A 34 1.69 -8.48 7.26
C ASP A 34 1.32 -7.01 7.56
N TYR A 35 1.60 -6.53 8.77
CA TYR A 35 1.43 -5.13 9.13
C TYR A 35 2.29 -4.20 8.27
N LYS A 36 3.55 -4.57 8.06
CA LYS A 36 4.48 -3.79 7.21
C LYS A 36 4.06 -3.76 5.75
N ALA A 37 3.52 -4.85 5.22
CA ALA A 37 2.98 -4.91 3.87
C ALA A 37 1.85 -3.91 3.68
N LEU A 38 0.87 -3.89 4.60
CA LEU A 38 -0.24 -2.95 4.59
C LEU A 38 0.26 -1.50 4.66
N GLN A 39 1.16 -1.19 5.59
CA GLN A 39 1.73 0.15 5.73
C GLN A 39 2.49 0.60 4.48
N THR A 40 3.25 -0.30 3.86
CA THR A 40 3.99 -0.02 2.63
C THR A 40 3.06 0.24 1.45
N ALA A 41 2.00 -0.57 1.30
CA ALA A 41 0.98 -0.37 0.27
C ALA A 41 0.32 1.00 0.38
N MET A 42 -0.11 1.39 1.58
CA MET A 42 -0.73 2.69 1.83
C MET A 42 0.21 3.85 1.51
N ARG A 43 1.48 3.78 1.92
CA ARG A 43 2.50 4.81 1.61
C ARG A 43 2.83 4.89 0.13
N GLN A 44 2.87 3.75 -0.56
CA GLN A 44 3.08 3.72 -2.01
C GLN A 44 1.95 4.46 -2.73
N VAL A 45 0.70 4.16 -2.42
CA VAL A 45 -0.46 4.84 -3.01
C VAL A 45 -0.48 6.32 -2.65
N GLU A 46 -0.17 6.69 -1.39
CA GLU A 46 -0.04 8.09 -0.99
C GLU A 46 1.00 8.84 -1.84
N ALA A 47 2.17 8.27 -2.01
CA ALA A 47 3.25 8.86 -2.81
C ALA A 47 2.83 9.05 -4.28
N ASP A 48 2.14 8.07 -4.85
CA ASP A 48 1.68 8.15 -6.24
C ASP A 48 0.51 9.13 -6.42
N LEU A 49 -0.38 9.26 -5.45
CA LEU A 49 -1.40 10.30 -5.44
C LEU A 49 -0.78 11.71 -5.39
N ARG A 50 0.23 11.92 -4.55
CA ARG A 50 0.98 13.18 -4.49
C ARG A 50 1.72 13.45 -5.81
N ASN A 51 2.29 12.42 -6.40
CA ASN A 51 2.99 12.50 -7.69
C ASN A 51 2.02 12.85 -8.84
N ALA A 52 0.84 12.22 -8.86
CA ALA A 52 -0.22 12.55 -9.81
C ALA A 52 -0.69 14.01 -9.67
N GLN A 53 -0.84 14.49 -8.44
CA GLN A 53 -1.15 15.91 -8.16
C GLN A 53 -0.07 16.85 -8.68
N GLN A 54 1.20 16.55 -8.46
CA GLN A 54 2.33 17.35 -8.95
C GLN A 54 2.41 17.33 -10.48
N LYS A 55 2.25 16.18 -11.11
CA LYS A 55 2.23 16.04 -12.57
C LYS A 55 1.06 16.81 -13.20
N SER A 56 -0.10 16.76 -12.58
CA SER A 56 -1.26 17.54 -13.03
C SER A 56 -0.97 19.04 -13.01
N LYS A 57 -0.30 19.52 -11.96
CA LYS A 57 0.17 20.93 -11.87
C LYS A 57 1.15 21.29 -12.98
N ALA A 58 2.18 20.45 -13.15
CA ALA A 58 3.29 20.74 -14.06
C ALA A 58 2.88 20.69 -15.53
N ALA A 59 2.05 19.72 -15.89
CA ALA A 59 1.64 19.49 -17.27
C ALA A 59 0.35 20.21 -17.66
N SER A 60 -0.39 20.78 -16.70
CA SER A 60 -1.73 21.35 -16.93
C SER A 60 -2.72 20.34 -17.52
N VAL A 61 -2.56 19.07 -17.15
CA VAL A 61 -3.36 17.94 -17.63
C VAL A 61 -3.98 17.22 -16.42
N PRO A 62 -5.27 16.87 -16.46
CA PRO A 62 -5.86 16.05 -15.40
C PRO A 62 -5.18 14.69 -15.29
N TYR A 63 -4.86 14.28 -14.07
CA TYR A 63 -4.37 12.95 -13.74
C TYR A 63 -5.39 12.23 -12.87
N LYS A 64 -5.57 10.95 -13.09
CA LYS A 64 -6.50 10.08 -12.38
C LYS A 64 -5.78 8.88 -11.82
N VAL A 65 -6.08 8.51 -10.58
CA VAL A 65 -5.61 7.27 -9.95
C VAL A 65 -6.83 6.41 -9.65
N GLU A 66 -6.93 5.27 -10.29
CA GLU A 66 -8.03 4.33 -10.21
C GLU A 66 -7.68 3.17 -9.28
N LEU A 67 -8.44 2.99 -8.20
CA LEU A 67 -8.26 1.93 -7.20
C LEU A 67 -9.58 1.16 -7.04
N ALA A 68 -9.80 0.18 -7.90
CA ALA A 68 -11.02 -0.62 -7.87
C ALA A 68 -11.00 -1.67 -6.75
N PRO A 69 -12.10 -1.85 -6.01
CA PRO A 69 -12.20 -2.87 -4.97
C PRO A 69 -11.94 -4.29 -5.51
N GLY A 70 -11.31 -5.12 -4.73
CA GLY A 70 -10.95 -6.50 -5.07
C GLY A 70 -9.58 -6.62 -5.76
N ASN A 71 -9.03 -5.55 -6.31
CA ASN A 71 -7.77 -5.59 -7.03
C ASN A 71 -6.55 -5.51 -6.11
N THR A 72 -5.46 -6.15 -6.55
CA THR A 72 -4.10 -6.05 -5.98
C THR A 72 -3.24 -5.04 -6.73
N PHE A 73 -3.82 -4.28 -7.64
CA PHE A 73 -3.15 -3.26 -8.45
C PHE A 73 -4.02 -2.00 -8.58
N TYR A 74 -3.41 -0.91 -8.98
CA TYR A 74 -4.09 0.34 -9.33
C TYR A 74 -3.49 0.93 -10.60
N LYS A 75 -4.25 1.80 -11.24
CA LYS A 75 -3.90 2.40 -12.53
C LYS A 75 -3.78 3.91 -12.41
N ILE A 76 -2.81 4.46 -13.12
CA ILE A 76 -2.60 5.91 -13.23
C ILE A 76 -2.88 6.31 -14.67
N TRP A 77 -3.78 7.27 -14.85
CA TRP A 77 -4.23 7.77 -16.14
C TRP A 77 -3.91 9.24 -16.28
N ALA A 78 -3.63 9.70 -17.51
CA ALA A 78 -3.67 11.10 -17.90
C ALA A 78 -4.85 11.33 -18.84
N ALA A 79 -5.54 12.47 -18.67
CA ALA A 79 -6.70 12.84 -19.48
C ALA A 79 -6.46 14.21 -20.14
N PRO A 80 -5.64 14.29 -21.22
CA PRO A 80 -5.37 15.54 -21.91
C PRO A 80 -6.67 16.10 -22.51
N PRO A 81 -6.90 17.43 -22.46
CA PRO A 81 -8.09 18.04 -23.03
C PRO A 81 -8.25 17.72 -24.53
N GLY A 82 -9.43 17.25 -24.91
CA GLY A 82 -9.73 16.89 -26.31
C GLY A 82 -9.14 15.58 -26.82
N GLN A 83 -8.51 14.80 -25.95
CA GLN A 83 -7.96 13.48 -26.28
C GLN A 83 -8.58 12.40 -25.40
N ALA A 84 -8.47 11.14 -25.82
CA ALA A 84 -8.86 10.00 -25.01
C ALA A 84 -7.94 9.87 -23.78
N GLU A 85 -8.48 9.32 -22.69
CA GLU A 85 -7.70 8.99 -21.50
C GLU A 85 -6.57 8.01 -21.85
N GLN A 86 -5.37 8.32 -21.39
CA GLN A 86 -4.17 7.51 -21.65
C GLN A 86 -3.75 6.82 -20.36
N LEU A 87 -3.64 5.50 -20.40
CA LEU A 87 -3.05 4.73 -19.30
C LEU A 87 -1.54 5.01 -19.28
N ILE A 88 -1.08 5.60 -18.19
CA ILE A 88 0.35 5.92 -17.97
C ILE A 88 1.06 4.73 -17.36
N GLU A 89 0.47 4.16 -16.30
CA GLU A 89 1.12 3.12 -15.53
C GLU A 89 0.10 2.25 -14.79
N THR A 90 0.41 0.97 -14.65
CA THR A 90 -0.26 0.05 -13.73
C THR A 90 0.75 -0.39 -12.68
N LYS A 91 0.41 -0.23 -11.40
CA LYS A 91 1.26 -0.60 -10.26
C LYS A 91 0.60 -1.64 -9.41
N GLU A 92 1.37 -2.61 -8.96
CA GLU A 92 0.92 -3.63 -8.02
C GLU A 92 1.08 -3.17 -6.57
N LEU A 93 0.16 -3.61 -5.73
CA LEU A 93 0.25 -3.46 -4.29
C LEU A 93 1.16 -4.54 -3.71
N PRO A 94 2.03 -4.22 -2.75
CA PRO A 94 2.99 -5.18 -2.22
C PRO A 94 2.31 -6.32 -1.46
N GLN A 95 2.92 -7.51 -1.55
CA GLN A 95 2.64 -8.69 -0.72
C GLN A 95 1.17 -9.11 -0.62
N GLY A 96 0.41 -9.01 -1.71
CA GLY A 96 -0.98 -9.47 -1.76
C GLY A 96 -1.99 -8.61 -1.00
N VAL A 97 -1.62 -7.39 -0.64
CA VAL A 97 -2.56 -6.38 -0.16
C VAL A 97 -3.57 -6.07 -1.25
N LYS A 98 -4.84 -5.91 -0.88
CA LYS A 98 -5.94 -5.60 -1.81
C LYS A 98 -6.65 -4.32 -1.40
N VAL A 99 -7.24 -3.66 -2.37
CA VAL A 99 -8.25 -2.62 -2.12
C VAL A 99 -9.54 -3.32 -1.71
N SER A 100 -10.02 -3.11 -0.50
CA SER A 100 -11.29 -3.70 -0.04
C SER A 100 -12.49 -2.78 -0.25
N GLY A 101 -12.26 -1.46 -0.30
CA GLY A 101 -13.29 -0.46 -0.55
C GLY A 101 -12.69 0.85 -1.05
N ASN A 102 -13.47 1.58 -1.85
CA ASN A 102 -13.15 2.93 -2.28
C ASN A 102 -14.46 3.70 -2.45
N THR A 103 -14.63 4.79 -1.71
CA THR A 103 -15.85 5.61 -1.76
C THR A 103 -15.79 6.74 -2.79
N ALA A 104 -14.65 6.90 -3.48
CA ALA A 104 -14.54 7.87 -4.56
C ALA A 104 -15.43 7.49 -5.76
N THR A 105 -15.94 8.48 -6.47
CA THR A 105 -16.76 8.26 -7.67
C THR A 105 -15.99 7.44 -8.70
N ASP A 106 -16.60 6.39 -9.22
CA ASP A 106 -15.99 5.45 -10.18
C ASP A 106 -14.63 4.87 -9.72
N TYR A 107 -14.41 4.83 -8.39
CA TYR A 107 -13.16 4.37 -7.78
C TYR A 107 -11.91 5.17 -8.21
N LYS A 108 -12.11 6.42 -8.70
CA LYS A 108 -11.05 7.28 -9.23
C LYS A 108 -10.87 8.52 -8.37
N ILE A 109 -9.61 8.77 -7.99
CA ILE A 109 -9.20 10.05 -7.42
C ILE A 109 -8.65 10.89 -8.58
N VAL A 110 -9.27 12.03 -8.83
CA VAL A 110 -8.99 12.87 -9.98
C VAL A 110 -8.41 14.21 -9.55
N TYR A 111 -7.32 14.62 -10.17
CA TYR A 111 -6.69 15.93 -9.96
C TYR A 111 -6.86 16.78 -11.22
N TYR A 112 -7.53 17.92 -11.10
CA TYR A 112 -7.76 18.88 -12.18
C TYR A 112 -7.05 20.21 -11.94
N GLN A 113 -6.86 20.96 -13.02
CA GLN A 113 -6.59 22.40 -12.98
C GLN A 113 -7.91 23.19 -12.93
N PRO A 114 -7.92 24.43 -12.37
CA PRO A 114 -6.84 25.19 -11.74
C PRO A 114 -6.68 24.94 -10.24
N THR A 115 -7.58 24.21 -9.61
CA THR A 115 -7.63 24.09 -8.14
C THR A 115 -6.73 23.00 -7.57
N TYR A 116 -6.28 22.05 -8.41
CA TYR A 116 -5.45 20.89 -8.02
C TYR A 116 -6.01 20.08 -6.84
N THR A 117 -7.29 20.26 -6.60
CA THR A 117 -8.05 19.47 -5.64
C THR A 117 -8.65 18.26 -6.34
N SER A 118 -8.98 17.21 -5.63
CA SER A 118 -9.76 16.13 -6.23
C SER A 118 -11.17 16.66 -6.52
N GLU A 119 -11.59 16.71 -7.77
CA GLU A 119 -12.95 17.13 -8.15
C GLU A 119 -14.00 16.08 -7.72
N THR A 120 -13.59 14.86 -7.56
CA THR A 120 -14.44 13.87 -6.90
C THR A 120 -14.49 14.20 -5.41
N ASN A 121 -15.63 14.09 -4.80
CA ASN A 121 -15.96 14.39 -3.40
C ASN A 121 -14.99 13.83 -2.34
N GLY A 122 -13.70 13.71 -2.66
CA GLY A 122 -12.73 12.98 -1.88
C GLY A 122 -13.07 11.49 -1.89
N GLY A 123 -12.39 10.74 -1.08
CA GLY A 123 -12.68 9.32 -0.95
C GLY A 123 -11.91 8.70 0.20
N VAL A 124 -12.49 7.66 0.75
CA VAL A 124 -11.82 6.77 1.68
C VAL A 124 -11.49 5.49 0.95
N ILE A 125 -10.21 5.18 0.83
CA ILE A 125 -9.72 3.95 0.22
C ILE A 125 -9.34 3.03 1.36
N THR A 126 -9.97 1.87 1.43
CA THR A 126 -9.69 0.86 2.45
C THR A 126 -8.86 -0.26 1.83
N PHE A 127 -7.75 -0.56 2.46
CA PHE A 127 -6.86 -1.65 2.10
C PHE A 127 -7.03 -2.80 3.09
N VAL A 128 -6.84 -4.02 2.61
CA VAL A 128 -6.83 -5.22 3.44
C VAL A 128 -5.58 -6.04 3.16
N SER A 129 -4.91 -6.46 4.21
CA SER A 129 -3.75 -7.36 4.12
C SER A 129 -4.19 -8.82 3.96
N PRO A 130 -3.30 -9.75 3.55
CA PRO A 130 -3.61 -11.18 3.48
C PRO A 130 -4.14 -11.79 4.78
N LYS A 131 -3.77 -11.25 5.93
CA LYS A 131 -4.26 -11.70 7.25
C LYS A 131 -5.50 -10.94 7.74
N GLY A 132 -6.13 -10.12 6.89
CA GLY A 132 -7.39 -9.43 7.21
C GLY A 132 -7.22 -8.13 8.02
N ARG A 133 -6.00 -7.60 8.18
CA ARG A 133 -5.81 -6.26 8.76
C ARG A 133 -6.26 -5.21 7.78
N THR A 134 -6.93 -4.19 8.25
CA THR A 134 -7.42 -3.08 7.44
C THR A 134 -6.66 -1.80 7.74
N GLY A 135 -6.50 -0.97 6.72
CA GLY A 135 -5.97 0.39 6.85
C GLY A 135 -6.70 1.32 5.88
N GLN A 136 -6.82 2.58 6.21
CA GLN A 136 -7.57 3.56 5.44
C GLN A 136 -6.68 4.71 4.99
N LEU A 137 -6.87 5.11 3.75
CA LEU A 137 -6.29 6.30 3.16
C LEU A 137 -7.45 7.23 2.78
N THR A 138 -7.49 8.41 3.39
CA THR A 138 -8.53 9.40 3.13
C THR A 138 -7.96 10.54 2.30
N VAL A 139 -8.63 10.87 1.20
CA VAL A 139 -8.34 12.03 0.35
C VAL A 139 -9.46 13.04 0.53
N THR A 140 -9.13 14.25 0.97
CA THR A 140 -10.11 15.33 1.17
C THR A 140 -10.37 16.04 -0.17
N SER A 141 -11.64 16.16 -0.56
CA SER A 141 -12.07 16.79 -1.83
C SER A 141 -11.59 18.21 -2.02
N THR A 142 -11.73 19.04 -0.99
CA THR A 142 -11.48 20.49 -1.08
C THR A 142 -10.01 20.87 -1.09
N THR A 143 -9.15 20.10 -0.46
CA THR A 143 -7.73 20.43 -0.29
C THR A 143 -6.78 19.44 -0.95
N GLY A 144 -7.27 18.28 -1.40
CA GLY A 144 -6.42 17.18 -1.85
C GLY A 144 -5.52 16.61 -0.74
N LYS A 145 -5.80 16.95 0.53
CA LYS A 145 -5.01 16.46 1.67
C LYS A 145 -5.20 14.96 1.80
N ILE A 146 -4.09 14.25 1.92
CA ILE A 146 -4.07 12.81 2.11
C ILE A 146 -3.72 12.52 3.57
N SER A 147 -4.51 11.68 4.22
CA SER A 147 -4.26 11.20 5.58
C SER A 147 -4.34 9.68 5.64
N LEU A 148 -3.45 9.08 6.41
CA LEU A 148 -3.38 7.63 6.63
C LEU A 148 -3.88 7.30 8.02
N SER A 149 -4.68 6.24 8.12
CA SER A 149 -5.11 5.62 9.38
C SER A 149 -4.89 4.10 9.28
N PRO A 150 -3.90 3.57 9.98
CA PRO A 150 -3.61 2.13 10.00
C PRO A 150 -4.60 1.35 10.86
#